data_81b0fc5132f58b8c4954fe995c7df852
#
_entry.id   81b0fc5132f58b8c4954fe995c7df852
#
_cell.length_a   1.000
_cell.length_b   1.000
_cell.length_c   1.000
_cell.angle_alpha   90.00
_cell.angle_beta   90.00
_cell.angle_gamma   90.00
#
_symmetry.space_group_name_H-M   'P 1'
#
loop_
_entity.id
_entity.type
_entity.pdbx_description
1 polymer ?
#
loop_
_entity_poly.entity_id
_entity_poly.type
_entity_poly.pdbx_seq_one_letter_code
_entity_poly.pdbx_strand_id
1 'polypeptide(L)'
;MNHGDIVDFISLDSDIQELIKQSAIVREYSYAPYSKFKVGSAILCTDGTIFKGCNVENLSYPVGICAERTAIAKAISEGKRKFKILAVVADQENGGFTTPCGLCRQTIVEFAKIIITSVFNTTWYTLLW
;
A
#
# COMPACT_ATOMS: atom_id res chain seq x y z
N MET A 1 -21.29 -5.49 1.31
CA MET A 1 -19.95 -4.87 1.15
C MET A 1 -19.83 -3.83 2.26
N ASN A 2 -19.02 -4.10 3.26
CA ASN A 2 -18.77 -3.10 4.29
C ASN A 2 -17.96 -1.98 3.64
N HIS A 3 -18.52 -0.79 3.61
CA HIS A 3 -17.76 0.40 3.24
C HIS A 3 -16.72 0.62 4.33
N GLY A 4 -15.48 0.84 3.95
CA GLY A 4 -14.43 1.12 4.90
C GLY A 4 -14.70 2.43 5.64
N ASP A 5 -14.28 2.48 6.89
CA ASP A 5 -14.41 3.67 7.72
C ASP A 5 -13.32 4.68 7.36
N ILE A 6 -13.69 5.94 7.27
CA ILE A 6 -12.73 7.05 7.15
C ILE A 6 -12.40 7.52 8.55
N VAL A 7 -11.13 7.46 8.90
CA VAL A 7 -10.64 7.87 10.23
C VAL A 7 -9.43 8.79 10.10
N ASP A 8 -9.22 9.64 11.09
CA ASP A 8 -8.05 10.50 11.15
C ASP A 8 -6.79 9.71 11.45
N PHE A 9 -5.69 10.06 10.80
CA PHE A 9 -4.39 9.45 11.00
C PHE A 9 -3.97 9.41 12.47
N ILE A 10 -4.23 10.51 13.21
CA ILE A 10 -3.85 10.63 14.63
C ILE A 10 -4.59 9.61 15.52
N SER A 11 -5.79 9.19 15.11
CA SER A 11 -6.60 8.21 15.86
C SER A 11 -6.13 6.76 15.70
N LEU A 12 -5.20 6.51 14.76
CA LEU A 12 -4.69 5.17 14.49
C LEU A 12 -3.64 4.74 15.51
N ASP A 13 -3.53 3.44 15.71
CA ASP A 13 -2.45 2.86 16.50
C ASP A 13 -1.08 3.23 15.93
N SER A 14 -0.08 3.35 16.78
CA SER A 14 1.28 3.75 16.40
C SER A 14 1.89 2.85 15.33
N ASP A 15 1.62 1.54 15.37
CA ASP A 15 2.09 0.58 14.37
C ASP A 15 1.53 0.88 12.98
N ILE A 16 0.26 1.24 12.91
CA ILE A 16 -0.42 1.60 11.66
C ILE A 16 0.10 2.93 11.14
N GLN A 17 0.29 3.92 12.02
CA GLN A 17 0.89 5.19 11.64
C GLN A 17 2.29 5.01 11.05
N GLU A 18 3.11 4.16 11.67
CA GLU A 18 4.45 3.86 11.16
C GLU A 18 4.39 3.15 9.81
N LEU A 19 3.47 2.21 9.64
CA LEU A 19 3.27 1.51 8.37
C LEU A 19 2.91 2.47 7.23
N ILE A 20 2.04 3.44 7.49
CA ILE A 20 1.65 4.48 6.53
C ILE A 20 2.85 5.36 6.18
N LYS A 21 3.64 5.78 7.18
CA LYS A 21 4.87 6.55 6.96
C LYS A 21 5.86 5.79 6.09
N GLN A 22 6.07 4.52 6.34
CA GLN A 22 6.96 3.67 5.53
C GLN A 22 6.46 3.53 4.10
N SER A 23 5.15 3.45 3.89
CA SER A 23 4.55 3.46 2.56
C SER A 23 4.82 4.77 1.82
N ALA A 24 4.71 5.91 2.51
CA ALA A 24 5.00 7.21 1.96
C ALA A 24 6.49 7.38 1.58
N ILE A 25 7.39 6.88 2.41
CA ILE A 25 8.83 6.93 2.16
C ILE A 25 9.20 6.10 0.91
N VAL A 26 8.74 4.86 0.82
CA VAL A 26 9.08 3.98 -0.30
C VAL A 26 8.49 4.46 -1.62
N ARG A 27 7.39 5.20 -1.59
CA ARG A 27 6.77 5.82 -2.76
C ARG A 27 7.77 6.69 -3.54
N GLU A 28 8.68 7.38 -2.87
CA GLU A 28 9.68 8.24 -3.51
C GLU A 28 10.63 7.48 -4.43
N TYR A 29 10.75 6.17 -4.24
CA TYR A 29 11.57 5.29 -5.09
C TYR A 29 10.81 4.69 -6.28
N SER A 30 9.55 5.04 -6.49
CA SER A 30 8.74 4.55 -7.59
C SER A 30 9.39 4.83 -8.95
N TYR A 31 9.38 3.83 -9.81
CA TYR A 31 9.74 3.98 -11.20
C TYR A 31 8.46 4.16 -12.03
N ALA A 32 8.05 5.41 -12.23
CA ALA A 32 6.79 5.78 -12.89
C ALA A 32 7.02 6.85 -13.97
N PRO A 33 7.88 6.58 -14.98
CA PRO A 33 8.22 7.58 -16.00
C PRO A 33 7.07 7.86 -16.98
N TYR A 34 6.12 6.94 -17.09
CA TYR A 34 5.01 7.03 -18.05
C TYR A 34 3.80 7.72 -17.43
N SER A 35 3.27 7.18 -16.36
CA SER A 35 2.08 7.73 -15.69
C SER A 35 2.36 8.95 -14.81
N LYS A 36 3.59 9.10 -14.32
CA LYS A 36 3.98 10.07 -13.28
C LYS A 36 3.22 9.85 -11.96
N PHE A 37 2.58 8.71 -11.79
CA PHE A 37 1.78 8.37 -10.61
C PHE A 37 2.56 7.42 -9.70
N LYS A 38 3.09 7.97 -8.60
CA LYS A 38 3.90 7.24 -7.64
C LYS A 38 3.03 6.61 -6.56
N VAL A 39 3.26 5.34 -6.31
CA VAL A 39 2.57 4.57 -5.27
C VAL A 39 3.59 3.86 -4.39
N GLY A 40 3.38 3.93 -3.08
CA GLY A 40 4.13 3.15 -2.11
C GLY A 40 3.20 2.23 -1.32
N SER A 41 3.71 1.09 -0.94
CA SER A 41 2.98 0.14 -0.10
C SER A 41 3.90 -0.46 0.96
N ALA A 42 3.35 -0.77 2.10
CA ALA A 42 4.06 -1.45 3.16
C ALA A 42 3.17 -2.51 3.82
N ILE A 43 3.78 -3.62 4.19
CA ILE A 43 3.10 -4.75 4.83
C ILE A 43 3.65 -4.93 6.23
N LEU A 44 2.76 -5.01 7.21
CA LEU A 44 3.07 -5.45 8.56
C LEU A 44 2.77 -6.94 8.67
N CYS A 45 3.80 -7.73 8.91
CA CYS A 45 3.67 -9.15 9.17
C CYS A 45 3.22 -9.41 10.61
N THR A 46 2.69 -10.60 10.89
CA THR A 46 2.23 -10.97 12.23
C THR A 46 3.36 -11.03 13.27
N ASP A 47 4.61 -11.19 12.83
CA ASP A 47 5.80 -11.17 13.69
C ASP A 47 6.37 -9.75 13.92
N GLY A 48 5.71 -8.71 13.39
CA GLY A 48 6.12 -7.31 13.53
C GLY A 48 7.08 -6.80 12.46
N THR A 49 7.56 -7.65 11.54
CA THR A 49 8.40 -7.20 10.41
C THR A 49 7.61 -6.37 9.41
N ILE A 50 8.26 -5.36 8.82
CA ILE A 50 7.67 -4.52 7.77
C ILE A 50 8.43 -4.71 6.47
N PHE A 51 7.70 -4.94 5.38
CA PHE A 51 8.24 -4.96 4.02
C PHE A 51 7.60 -3.85 3.19
N LYS A 52 8.41 -3.20 2.36
CA LYS A 52 8.00 -2.04 1.56
C LYS A 52 8.15 -2.34 0.08
N GLY A 53 7.26 -1.76 -0.72
CA GLY A 53 7.32 -1.83 -2.17
C GLY A 53 6.78 -0.56 -2.80
N CYS A 54 7.26 -0.25 -3.99
CA CYS A 54 6.75 0.84 -4.83
C CYS A 54 6.32 0.28 -6.19
N ASN A 55 5.55 1.07 -6.94
CA ASN A 55 5.21 0.67 -8.30
C ASN A 55 6.43 0.80 -9.21
N VAL A 56 6.55 -0.16 -10.13
CA VAL A 56 7.61 -0.21 -11.14
C VAL A 56 6.94 -0.39 -12.49
N GLU A 57 6.93 0.67 -13.27
CA GLU A 57 6.35 0.66 -14.62
C GLU A 57 7.29 0.06 -15.64
N ASN A 58 6.74 -0.33 -16.76
CA ASN A 58 7.49 -0.82 -17.91
C ASN A 58 6.86 -0.29 -19.19
N LEU A 59 7.63 -0.13 -20.23
CA LEU A 59 7.13 0.25 -21.56
C LEU A 59 6.04 -0.73 -22.03
N SER A 60 6.19 -2.01 -21.70
CA SER A 60 5.13 -3.01 -21.82
C SER A 60 4.29 -3.01 -20.53
N TYR A 61 3.13 -2.42 -20.56
CA TYR A 61 2.26 -2.28 -19.41
C TYR A 61 2.03 -3.57 -18.60
N PRO A 62 1.78 -4.72 -19.22
CA PRO A 62 1.57 -5.97 -18.47
C PRO A 62 2.79 -6.43 -17.65
N VAL A 63 3.98 -5.98 -17.99
CA VAL A 63 5.23 -6.32 -17.28
C VAL A 63 5.38 -5.51 -16.00
N GLY A 64 4.76 -4.34 -15.93
CA GLY A 64 4.78 -3.48 -14.75
C GLY A 64 4.18 -4.15 -13.52
N ILE A 65 4.58 -3.69 -12.34
CA ILE A 65 4.10 -4.20 -11.07
C ILE A 65 3.63 -3.06 -10.17
N CYS A 66 2.48 -3.24 -9.51
CA CYS A 66 1.97 -2.31 -8.52
C CYS A 66 2.76 -2.40 -7.20
N ALA A 67 2.74 -1.33 -6.43
CA ALA A 67 3.44 -1.24 -5.16
C ALA A 67 3.08 -2.36 -4.18
N GLU A 68 1.79 -2.70 -4.10
CA GLU A 68 1.28 -3.75 -3.21
C GLU A 68 1.86 -5.11 -3.54
N ARG A 69 1.89 -5.48 -4.83
CA ARG A 69 2.46 -6.75 -5.27
C ARG A 69 3.98 -6.80 -5.12
N THR A 70 4.65 -5.67 -5.27
CA THR A 70 6.09 -5.55 -4.99
C THR A 70 6.37 -5.83 -3.51
N ALA A 71 5.61 -5.22 -2.60
CA ALA A 71 5.76 -5.44 -1.16
C ALA A 71 5.45 -6.89 -0.77
N ILE A 72 4.38 -7.47 -1.33
CA ILE A 72 3.98 -8.87 -1.08
C ILE A 72 5.06 -9.83 -1.58
N ALA A 73 5.53 -9.67 -2.81
CA ALA A 73 6.57 -10.53 -3.39
C ALA A 73 7.87 -10.48 -2.57
N LYS A 74 8.24 -9.29 -2.11
CA LYS A 74 9.41 -9.12 -1.24
C LYS A 74 9.24 -9.85 0.08
N ALA A 75 8.11 -9.69 0.76
CA ALA A 75 7.83 -10.37 2.02
C ALA A 75 7.85 -11.89 1.87
N ILE A 76 7.21 -12.41 0.82
CA ILE A 76 7.18 -13.86 0.55
C ILE A 76 8.57 -14.40 0.23
N SER A 77 9.37 -13.68 -0.56
CA SER A 77 10.74 -14.08 -0.88
C SER A 77 11.68 -14.09 0.34
N GLU A 78 11.32 -13.36 1.39
CA GLU A 78 12.01 -13.34 2.68
C GLU A 78 11.42 -14.37 3.68
N GLY A 79 10.55 -15.25 3.22
CA GLY A 79 10.00 -16.35 4.01
C GLY A 79 8.75 -16.02 4.83
N LYS A 80 8.16 -14.81 4.67
CA LYS A 80 6.96 -14.43 5.39
C LYS A 80 5.69 -14.86 4.63
N ARG A 81 4.69 -15.34 5.35
CA ARG A 81 3.44 -15.86 4.78
C ARG A 81 2.19 -15.29 5.47
N LYS A 82 2.33 -14.71 6.65
CA LYS A 82 1.21 -14.23 7.47
C LYS A 82 1.28 -12.72 7.60
N PHE A 83 0.37 -12.04 6.93
CA PHE A 83 0.29 -10.58 6.90
C PHE A 83 -0.88 -10.10 7.75
N LYS A 84 -0.63 -9.08 8.54
CA LYS A 84 -1.62 -8.47 9.43
C LYS A 84 -2.31 -7.30 8.74
N ILE A 85 -1.55 -6.38 8.18
CA ILE A 85 -2.04 -5.13 7.60
C ILE A 85 -1.19 -4.79 6.37
N LEU A 86 -1.85 -4.27 5.33
CA LEU A 86 -1.21 -3.69 4.17
C LEU A 86 -1.64 -2.23 4.05
N ALA A 87 -0.70 -1.32 3.94
CA ALA A 87 -0.94 0.11 3.69
C ALA A 87 -0.55 0.49 2.26
N VAL A 88 -1.31 1.40 1.67
CA VAL A 88 -1.05 1.98 0.34
C VAL A 88 -1.12 3.49 0.42
N VAL A 89 -0.11 4.16 -0.13
CA VAL A 89 -0.04 5.61 -0.23
C VAL A 89 0.26 5.99 -1.67
N ALA A 90 -0.54 6.89 -2.23
CA ALA A 90 -0.36 7.38 -3.59
C ALA A 90 -0.56 8.88 -3.68
N ASP A 91 0.01 9.49 -4.73
CA ASP A 91 -0.27 10.88 -5.07
C ASP A 91 -1.67 10.98 -5.65
N GLN A 92 -2.56 11.69 -4.95
CA GLN A 92 -3.90 12.01 -5.46
C GLN A 92 -4.14 13.51 -5.38
N GLU A 93 -4.29 14.15 -6.52
CA GLU A 93 -4.50 15.60 -6.60
C GLU A 93 -5.90 16.03 -6.14
N ASN A 94 -6.88 15.14 -6.16
CA ASN A 94 -8.30 15.45 -5.94
C ASN A 94 -8.88 14.93 -4.61
N GLY A 95 -8.05 14.62 -3.63
CA GLY A 95 -8.51 14.14 -2.31
C GLY A 95 -9.23 12.78 -2.31
N GLY A 96 -9.15 12.03 -3.40
CA GLY A 96 -9.70 10.69 -3.50
C GLY A 96 -8.77 9.63 -2.91
N PHE A 97 -9.32 8.45 -2.58
CA PHE A 97 -8.52 7.31 -2.14
C PHE A 97 -8.08 6.47 -3.32
N THR A 98 -6.80 6.06 -3.32
CA THR A 98 -6.30 5.07 -4.27
C THR A 98 -6.53 3.69 -3.70
N THR A 99 -7.46 2.95 -4.31
CA THR A 99 -7.72 1.56 -3.94
C THR A 99 -6.88 0.61 -4.78
N PRO A 100 -6.51 -0.58 -4.26
CA PRO A 100 -5.78 -1.58 -5.03
C PRO A 100 -6.53 -1.99 -6.31
N CYS A 101 -5.79 -2.18 -7.38
CA CYS A 101 -6.36 -2.69 -8.64
C CYS A 101 -6.83 -4.15 -8.48
N GLY A 102 -7.54 -4.68 -9.48
CA GLY A 102 -8.08 -6.04 -9.43
C GLY A 102 -7.02 -7.12 -9.20
N LEU A 103 -5.85 -7.00 -9.84
CA LEU A 103 -4.73 -7.92 -9.65
C LEU A 103 -4.18 -7.87 -8.22
N CYS A 104 -4.06 -6.66 -7.67
CA CYS A 104 -3.61 -6.49 -6.29
C CYS A 104 -4.63 -7.03 -5.30
N ARG A 105 -5.92 -6.78 -5.51
CA ARG A 105 -6.98 -7.35 -4.66
C ARG A 105 -6.92 -8.87 -4.64
N GLN A 106 -6.78 -9.50 -5.80
CA GLN A 106 -6.67 -10.95 -5.90
C GLN A 106 -5.44 -11.46 -5.15
N THR A 107 -4.31 -10.77 -5.26
CA THR A 107 -3.09 -11.14 -4.55
C THR A 107 -3.23 -10.94 -3.03
N ILE A 108 -3.82 -9.83 -2.61
CA ILE A 108 -3.98 -9.50 -1.19
C ILE A 108 -4.90 -10.50 -0.48
N VAL A 109 -6.01 -10.89 -1.10
CA VAL A 109 -6.97 -11.85 -0.53
C VAL A 109 -6.31 -13.17 -0.14
N GLU A 110 -5.28 -13.58 -0.87
CA GLU A 110 -4.52 -14.80 -0.54
C GLU A 110 -3.78 -14.69 0.79
N PHE A 111 -3.27 -13.50 1.15
CA PHE A 111 -2.30 -13.35 2.21
C PHE A 111 -2.71 -12.40 3.34
N ALA A 112 -3.59 -11.44 3.09
CA ALA A 112 -3.92 -10.38 4.04
C ALA A 112 -5.43 -10.21 4.23
N LYS A 113 -5.83 -9.80 5.44
CA LYS A 113 -7.24 -9.59 5.78
C LYS A 113 -7.62 -8.11 5.88
N ILE A 114 -6.68 -7.22 6.11
CA ILE A 114 -6.93 -5.79 6.34
C ILE A 114 -6.07 -4.97 5.40
N ILE A 115 -6.72 -4.06 4.68
CA ILE A 115 -6.06 -3.10 3.80
C ILE A 115 -6.33 -1.70 4.32
N ILE A 116 -5.30 -0.89 4.40
CA ILE A 116 -5.39 0.52 4.74
C ILE A 116 -4.92 1.32 3.54
N THR A 117 -5.78 2.17 3.04
CA THR A 117 -5.46 3.11 1.97
C THR A 117 -5.37 4.51 2.55
N SER A 118 -4.29 5.22 2.31
CA SER A 118 -4.14 6.59 2.78
C SER A 118 -3.95 7.56 1.62
N VAL A 119 -4.44 8.79 1.79
CA VAL A 119 -4.28 9.90 0.85
C VAL A 119 -3.19 10.83 1.33
N PHE A 120 -2.34 11.25 0.42
CA PHE A 120 -1.28 12.20 0.70
C PHE A 120 -1.80 13.63 0.47
N ASN A 121 -2.31 14.23 1.53
CA ASN A 121 -2.48 15.68 1.64
C ASN A 121 -2.58 16.06 3.12
N THR A 122 -2.44 17.31 3.45
CA THR A 122 -2.34 17.88 4.80
C THR A 122 -3.33 17.37 5.85
N THR A 123 -4.32 16.60 5.44
CA THR A 123 -5.25 15.85 6.30
C THR A 123 -5.17 14.37 5.92
N TRP A 124 -4.64 13.56 6.82
CA TRP A 124 -4.52 12.13 6.61
C TRP A 124 -5.86 11.46 6.84
N TYR A 125 -6.46 10.96 5.79
CA TYR A 125 -7.62 10.08 5.89
C TYR A 125 -7.19 8.65 5.62
N THR A 126 -7.72 7.72 6.38
CA THR A 126 -7.44 6.30 6.22
C THR A 126 -8.74 5.56 5.96
N LEU A 127 -8.77 4.77 4.91
CA LEU A 127 -9.86 3.85 4.62
C LEU A 127 -9.46 2.46 5.10
N LEU A 128 -10.25 1.89 6.00
CA LEU A 128 -10.09 0.52 6.47
C LEU A 128 -11.02 -0.39 5.67
N TRP A 129 -10.50 -1.47 5.14
CA TRP A 129 -11.26 -2.50 4.42
C TRP A 129 -11.26 -3.79 5.20
#